data_4fa01a9f547eecde29af5f8833b757ca
#
_entry.id   4fa01a9f547eecde29af5f8833b757ca
#
_cell.length_a   1.000
_cell.length_b   1.000
_cell.length_c   1.000
_cell.angle_alpha   90.00
_cell.angle_beta   90.00
_cell.angle_gamma   90.00
#
_symmetry.space_group_name_H-M   'P 1'
#
loop_
_entity.id
_entity.type
_entity.pdbx_description
1 polymer ?
#
loop_
_entity_poly.entity_id
_entity_poly.type
_entity_poly.pdbx_seq_one_letter_code
_entity_poly.pdbx_strand_id
1 'polypeptide(L)'
;MSDEVRMIGDLPDLKQIPNGEKVRGTFSDVEMQGRLDRLRVVMADRGVDAVLFTSIHNVNYYADFLYCSFGRPYGLVVTQEASTSISANIDAGQPWRRTFGENVVFTDWRRDNYVRAVQSLVPAGGRL
;
A
#
# COMPACT_ATOMS: atom_id res chain seq x y z
N MET A 1 -10.45 16.86 -18.91
CA MET A 1 -9.38 15.86 -18.89
C MET A 1 -8.83 15.72 -20.30
N SER A 2 -7.54 15.77 -20.46
CA SER A 2 -6.89 15.70 -21.77
C SER A 2 -7.04 14.28 -22.36
N ASP A 3 -7.51 14.19 -23.60
CA ASP A 3 -7.62 12.96 -24.36
C ASP A 3 -6.33 12.66 -25.15
N GLU A 4 -5.22 13.26 -24.73
CA GLU A 4 -3.94 13.01 -25.38
C GLU A 4 -3.50 11.56 -25.25
N VAL A 5 -3.13 10.98 -26.38
CA VAL A 5 -2.49 9.65 -26.40
C VAL A 5 -1.08 9.81 -25.82
N ARG A 6 -0.84 9.14 -24.70
CA ARG A 6 0.48 9.14 -24.07
C ARG A 6 1.33 8.01 -24.64
N MET A 7 2.59 8.30 -24.87
CA MET A 7 3.58 7.25 -25.15
C MET A 7 3.80 6.39 -23.90
N ILE A 8 4.16 5.13 -24.07
CA ILE A 8 4.39 4.20 -22.94
C ILE A 8 5.38 4.77 -21.92
N GLY A 9 6.41 5.48 -22.38
CA GLY A 9 7.41 6.12 -21.50
C GLY A 9 6.84 7.23 -20.61
N ASP A 10 5.68 7.80 -20.96
CA ASP A 10 5.02 8.88 -20.23
C ASP A 10 3.92 8.37 -19.29
N LEU A 11 3.67 7.07 -19.27
CA LEU A 11 2.66 6.47 -18.40
C LEU A 11 3.19 6.40 -16.97
N PRO A 12 2.34 6.66 -15.97
CA PRO A 12 2.77 6.63 -14.58
C PRO A 12 3.14 5.21 -14.14
N ASP A 13 4.22 5.10 -13.37
CA ASP A 13 4.61 3.83 -12.74
C ASP A 13 3.70 3.50 -11.55
N LEU A 14 3.23 4.53 -10.85
CA LEU A 14 2.42 4.42 -9.63
C LEU A 14 1.20 5.31 -9.74
N LYS A 15 0.11 4.89 -9.11
CA LYS A 15 -1.15 5.64 -9.05
C LYS A 15 -1.79 5.51 -7.68
N GLN A 16 -2.58 6.53 -7.33
CA GLN A 16 -3.60 6.40 -6.29
C GLN A 16 -4.97 6.52 -6.96
N ILE A 17 -5.83 5.53 -6.71
CA ILE A 17 -7.14 5.48 -7.35
C ILE A 17 -8.23 5.37 -6.29
N PRO A 18 -8.61 6.50 -5.67
CA PRO A 18 -9.77 6.56 -4.79
C PRO A 18 -11.02 6.18 -5.60
N ASN A 19 -11.79 5.26 -5.11
CA ASN A 19 -12.96 4.74 -5.80
C ASN A 19 -14.20 4.86 -4.91
N GLY A 20 -14.72 6.08 -4.80
CA GLY A 20 -15.89 6.36 -3.98
C GLY A 20 -15.61 6.27 -2.49
N GLU A 21 -16.58 5.79 -1.73
CA GLU A 21 -16.44 5.61 -0.28
C GLU A 21 -15.72 4.32 0.06
N LYS A 22 -14.98 4.34 1.17
CA LYS A 22 -14.37 3.13 1.71
C LYS A 22 -15.44 2.16 2.19
N VAL A 23 -15.19 0.88 1.95
CA VAL A 23 -16.05 -0.20 2.47
C VAL A 23 -15.86 -0.27 3.99
N ARG A 24 -16.95 -0.54 4.72
CA ARG A 24 -16.87 -0.77 6.15
C ARG A 24 -15.94 -1.96 6.43
N GLY A 25 -14.97 -1.76 7.31
CA GLY A 25 -14.01 -2.78 7.69
C GLY A 25 -14.60 -3.88 8.56
N THR A 26 -13.86 -4.96 8.71
CA THR A 26 -14.19 -6.06 9.61
C THR A 26 -14.09 -5.63 11.07
N PHE A 27 -13.11 -4.80 11.37
CA PHE A 27 -12.85 -4.28 12.71
C PHE A 27 -13.06 -2.76 12.73
N SER A 28 -13.26 -2.21 13.92
CA SER A 28 -13.41 -0.76 14.09
C SER A 28 -12.11 -0.02 13.75
N ASP A 29 -12.23 1.25 13.39
CA ASP A 29 -11.07 2.11 13.14
C ASP A 29 -10.18 2.21 14.38
N VAL A 30 -10.77 2.23 15.58
CA VAL A 30 -10.03 2.25 16.85
C VAL A 30 -9.17 1.00 17.02
N GLU A 31 -9.72 -0.17 16.70
CA GLU A 31 -8.97 -1.43 16.74
C GLU A 31 -7.83 -1.44 15.72
N MET A 32 -8.12 -1.04 14.50
CA MET A 32 -7.10 -1.01 13.43
C MET A 32 -5.99 -0.01 13.75
N GLN A 33 -6.35 1.17 14.20
CA GLN A 33 -5.38 2.18 14.61
C GLN A 33 -4.52 1.70 15.79
N GLY A 34 -5.12 1.01 16.73
CA GLY A 34 -4.42 0.45 17.89
C GLY A 34 -3.35 -0.57 17.48
N ARG A 35 -3.63 -1.39 16.46
CA ARG A 35 -2.66 -2.34 15.89
C ARG A 35 -1.45 -1.62 15.31
N LEU A 36 -1.68 -0.57 14.53
CA LEU A 36 -0.62 0.25 13.96
C LEU A 36 0.18 0.97 15.04
N ASP A 37 -0.47 1.51 16.05
CA ASP A 37 0.19 2.22 17.16
C ASP A 37 1.15 1.29 17.91
N ARG A 38 0.73 0.06 18.19
CA ARG A 38 1.59 -0.94 18.85
C ARG A 38 2.80 -1.30 17.97
N LEU A 39 2.59 -1.48 16.68
CA LEU A 39 3.68 -1.74 15.74
C LEU A 39 4.68 -0.57 15.72
N ARG A 40 4.18 0.65 15.66
CA ARG A 40 5.02 1.86 15.60
C ARG A 40 5.88 2.05 16.84
N VAL A 41 5.37 1.66 18.02
CA VAL A 41 6.16 1.64 19.25
C VAL A 41 7.36 0.69 19.11
N VAL A 42 7.14 -0.52 18.60
CA VAL A 42 8.21 -1.50 18.37
C VAL A 42 9.19 -1.00 17.32
N MET A 43 8.69 -0.39 16.25
CA MET A 43 9.54 0.21 15.21
C MET A 43 10.48 1.27 15.78
N ALA A 44 9.93 2.19 16.57
CA ALA A 44 10.73 3.25 17.21
C ALA A 44 11.78 2.67 18.15
N ASP A 45 11.40 1.69 18.96
CA ASP A 45 12.28 1.02 19.91
C ASP A 45 13.44 0.30 19.22
N ARG A 46 13.22 -0.24 18.03
CA ARG A 46 14.24 -0.94 17.24
C ARG A 46 14.97 -0.07 16.22
N GLY A 47 14.64 1.21 16.14
CA GLY A 47 15.22 2.12 15.16
C GLY A 47 14.88 1.75 13.71
N VAL A 48 13.68 1.27 13.48
CA VAL A 48 13.17 0.91 12.15
C VAL A 48 12.23 2.00 11.66
N ASP A 49 12.46 2.51 10.46
CA ASP A 49 11.70 3.62 9.89
C ASP A 49 10.49 3.17 9.08
N ALA A 50 10.56 1.97 8.52
CA ALA A 50 9.47 1.38 7.75
C ALA A 50 9.47 -0.13 7.91
N VAL A 51 8.30 -0.75 7.75
CA VAL A 51 8.14 -2.21 7.68
C VAL A 51 7.37 -2.54 6.42
N LEU A 52 7.89 -3.50 5.65
CA LEU A 52 7.20 -4.08 4.52
C LEU A 52 6.64 -5.44 4.90
N PHE A 53 5.33 -5.58 4.83
CA PHE A 53 4.65 -6.86 4.98
C PHE A 53 4.27 -7.41 3.61
N THR A 54 4.56 -8.68 3.38
CA THR A 54 4.28 -9.35 2.10
C THR A 54 3.39 -10.58 2.25
N SER A 55 3.11 -11.03 3.48
CA SER A 55 2.21 -12.14 3.70
C SER A 55 0.77 -11.67 3.80
N ILE A 56 -0.15 -12.49 3.27
CA ILE A 56 -1.58 -12.22 3.31
C ILE A 56 -2.09 -12.00 4.74
N HIS A 57 -1.56 -12.77 5.70
CA HIS A 57 -1.98 -12.68 7.10
C HIS A 57 -1.59 -11.33 7.73
N ASN A 58 -0.37 -10.88 7.51
CA ASN A 58 0.11 -9.62 8.07
C ASN A 58 -0.55 -8.42 7.39
N VAL A 59 -0.71 -8.46 6.08
CA VAL A 59 -1.40 -7.39 5.36
C VAL A 59 -2.85 -7.27 5.84
N ASN A 60 -3.54 -8.40 5.99
CA ASN A 60 -4.90 -8.39 6.50
C ASN A 60 -4.98 -7.90 7.96
N TYR A 61 -4.03 -8.29 8.80
CA TYR A 61 -4.01 -7.88 10.20
C TYR A 61 -3.87 -6.36 10.37
N TYR A 62 -2.98 -5.72 9.60
CA TYR A 62 -2.70 -4.30 9.75
C TYR A 62 -3.50 -3.38 8.81
N ALA A 63 -4.04 -3.90 7.73
CA ALA A 63 -4.77 -3.10 6.74
C ALA A 63 -6.22 -3.53 6.53
N ASP A 64 -6.67 -4.61 7.18
CA ASP A 64 -8.01 -5.19 6.97
C ASP A 64 -8.28 -5.45 5.47
N PHE A 65 -7.23 -5.76 4.73
CA PHE A 65 -7.27 -5.93 3.29
C PHE A 65 -6.90 -7.36 2.92
N LEU A 66 -7.91 -8.18 2.69
CA LEU A 66 -7.74 -9.53 2.20
C LEU A 66 -7.63 -9.49 0.67
N TYR A 67 -6.41 -9.60 0.19
CA TYR A 67 -6.10 -9.56 -1.23
C TYR A 67 -5.71 -10.93 -1.74
N CYS A 68 -6.37 -11.36 -2.80
CA CYS A 68 -6.04 -12.60 -3.47
C CYS A 68 -5.12 -12.30 -4.65
N SER A 69 -3.85 -12.51 -4.47
CA SER A 69 -2.86 -12.23 -5.49
C SER A 69 -2.69 -13.44 -6.41
N PHE A 70 -3.03 -13.27 -7.67
CA PHE A 70 -2.82 -14.27 -8.70
C PHE A 70 -1.54 -13.92 -9.49
N GLY A 71 -0.39 -14.19 -8.88
CA GLY A 71 0.90 -13.99 -9.55
C GLY A 71 1.40 -12.54 -9.59
N ARG A 72 0.69 -11.59 -8.98
CA ARG A 72 1.13 -10.20 -8.86
C ARG A 72 1.65 -9.96 -7.45
N PRO A 73 2.82 -9.31 -7.29
CA PRO A 73 3.30 -8.94 -5.97
C PRO A 73 2.38 -7.90 -5.33
N TYR A 74 2.24 -7.96 -4.02
CA TYR A 74 1.51 -6.98 -3.23
C TYR A 74 2.17 -6.85 -1.87
N GLY A 75 1.79 -5.84 -1.11
CA GLY A 75 2.36 -5.63 0.21
C GLY A 75 1.71 -4.49 0.96
N LEU A 76 2.24 -4.25 2.14
CA LEU A 76 1.87 -3.14 3.00
C LEU A 76 3.13 -2.51 3.57
N VAL A 77 3.29 -1.21 3.37
CA VAL A 77 4.37 -0.44 4.00
C VAL A 77 3.78 0.38 5.14
N VAL A 78 4.32 0.21 6.33
CA VAL A 78 3.94 0.98 7.52
C VAL A 78 5.13 1.84 7.93
N THR A 79 4.87 3.14 8.08
CA THR A 79 5.81 4.11 8.65
C THR A 79 5.20 4.73 9.90
N GLN A 80 5.91 5.64 10.56
CA GLN A 80 5.33 6.35 11.71
C GLN A 80 4.13 7.21 11.33
N GLU A 81 4.06 7.70 10.08
CA GLU A 81 3.01 8.62 9.64
C GLU A 81 1.91 7.95 8.80
N ALA A 82 2.20 6.82 8.15
CA ALA A 82 1.28 6.24 7.18
C ALA A 82 1.27 4.72 7.20
N SER A 83 0.19 4.16 6.68
CA SER A 83 0.05 2.74 6.37
C SER A 83 -0.50 2.66 4.95
N THR A 84 0.27 2.11 4.03
CA THR A 84 -0.06 2.14 2.61
C THR A 84 0.06 0.75 2.00
N SER A 85 -1.06 0.21 1.54
CA SER A 85 -1.05 -1.04 0.77
C SER A 85 -0.56 -0.79 -0.65
N ILE A 86 0.11 -1.79 -1.22
CA ILE A 86 0.61 -1.79 -2.59
C ILE A 86 -0.04 -2.94 -3.34
N SER A 87 -0.66 -2.64 -4.46
CA SER A 87 -1.36 -3.63 -5.27
C SER A 87 -1.25 -3.34 -6.76
N ALA A 88 -1.54 -4.34 -7.60
CA ALA A 88 -1.43 -4.20 -9.04
C ALA A 88 -2.55 -3.35 -9.62
N ASN A 89 -2.23 -2.60 -10.68
CA ASN A 89 -3.18 -1.72 -11.37
C ASN A 89 -4.40 -2.47 -11.92
N ILE A 90 -4.27 -3.76 -12.22
CA ILE A 90 -5.39 -4.56 -12.72
C ILE A 90 -6.57 -4.60 -11.74
N ASP A 91 -6.30 -4.46 -10.45
CA ASP A 91 -7.31 -4.45 -9.39
C ASP A 91 -7.66 -3.04 -8.91
N ALA A 92 -7.20 -2.01 -9.63
CA ALA A 92 -7.33 -0.62 -9.22
C ALA A 92 -8.76 -0.23 -8.83
N GLY A 93 -8.86 0.55 -7.74
CA GLY A 93 -10.11 1.01 -7.17
C GLY A 93 -10.63 0.14 -6.04
N GLN A 94 -10.59 -1.17 -6.16
CA GLN A 94 -11.03 -2.06 -5.09
C GLN A 94 -10.08 -2.05 -3.88
N PRO A 95 -8.76 -2.15 -4.06
CA PRO A 95 -7.83 -2.08 -2.93
C PRO A 95 -7.98 -0.80 -2.10
N TRP A 96 -8.12 0.35 -2.75
CA TRP A 96 -8.31 1.61 -2.03
C TRP A 96 -9.58 1.59 -1.16
N ARG A 97 -10.67 1.05 -1.67
CA ARG A 97 -11.94 0.99 -0.93
C ARG A 97 -11.89 0.07 0.27
N ARG A 98 -11.12 -1.01 0.18
CA ARG A 98 -11.12 -2.10 1.17
C ARG A 98 -10.02 -1.98 2.22
N THR A 99 -8.94 -1.29 1.91
CA THR A 99 -7.82 -1.16 2.83
C THR A 99 -8.10 -0.12 3.92
N PHE A 100 -7.67 -0.42 5.13
CA PHE A 100 -7.54 0.61 6.17
C PHE A 100 -6.24 1.36 5.90
N GLY A 101 -6.33 2.68 5.78
CA GLY A 101 -5.19 3.51 5.38
C GLY A 101 -5.19 3.83 3.88
N GLU A 102 -4.00 4.07 3.36
CA GLU A 102 -3.80 4.47 1.97
C GLU A 102 -3.55 3.26 1.05
N ASN A 103 -3.63 3.50 -0.24
CA ASN A 103 -3.31 2.50 -1.25
C ASN A 103 -2.57 3.15 -2.42
N VAL A 104 -1.52 2.47 -2.88
CA VAL A 104 -0.82 2.79 -4.12
C VAL A 104 -0.89 1.58 -5.03
N VAL A 105 -1.24 1.80 -6.29
CA VAL A 105 -1.20 0.76 -7.31
C VAL A 105 0.00 0.96 -8.21
N PHE A 106 0.69 -0.13 -8.56
CA PHE A 106 1.77 -0.11 -9.53
C PHE A 106 1.26 -0.59 -10.88
N THR A 107 1.77 0.03 -11.94
CA THR A 107 1.46 -0.35 -13.31
C THR A 107 2.46 -1.37 -13.83
N ASP A 108 2.15 -1.99 -14.97
CA ASP A 108 2.99 -3.04 -15.55
C ASP A 108 3.88 -2.53 -16.70
N TRP A 109 3.98 -1.22 -16.87
CA TRP A 109 4.75 -0.63 -17.95
C TRP A 109 6.25 -0.89 -17.81
N ARG A 110 6.71 -1.13 -16.56
CA ARG A 110 8.09 -1.47 -16.24
C ARG A 110 8.13 -2.63 -15.27
N ARG A 111 9.19 -3.43 -15.38
CA ARG A 111 9.34 -4.67 -14.61
C ARG A 111 9.43 -4.44 -13.10
N ASP A 112 10.05 -3.36 -12.69
CA ASP A 112 10.39 -3.08 -11.29
C ASP A 112 9.44 -2.10 -10.60
N ASN A 113 8.26 -1.86 -11.16
CA ASN A 113 7.32 -0.88 -10.60
C ASN A 113 6.86 -1.20 -9.18
N TYR A 114 6.75 -2.49 -8.82
CA TYR A 114 6.48 -2.87 -7.44
C TYR A 114 7.58 -2.40 -6.49
N VAL A 115 8.83 -2.61 -6.84
CA VAL A 115 9.98 -2.18 -6.05
C VAL A 115 9.99 -0.65 -5.94
N ARG A 116 9.68 0.05 -7.01
CA ARG A 116 9.54 1.51 -7.01
C ARG A 116 8.44 1.97 -6.06
N ALA A 117 7.33 1.25 -5.99
CA ALA A 117 6.26 1.54 -5.04
C ALA A 117 6.75 1.44 -3.59
N VAL A 118 7.45 0.36 -3.25
CA VAL A 118 8.05 0.20 -1.93
C VAL A 118 9.01 1.35 -1.63
N GLN A 119 9.92 1.64 -2.54
CA GLN A 119 10.91 2.72 -2.37
C GLN A 119 10.26 4.09 -2.17
N SER A 120 9.16 4.36 -2.86
CA SER A 120 8.45 5.65 -2.74
C SER A 120 7.82 5.88 -1.36
N LEU A 121 7.58 4.81 -0.62
CA LEU A 121 6.90 4.83 0.67
C LEU A 121 7.87 4.76 1.86
N VAL A 122 9.12 4.37 1.61
CA VAL A 122 10.15 4.31 2.65
C VAL A 122 10.82 5.68 2.74
N PRO A 123 11.00 6.25 3.95
CA PRO A 123 11.70 7.51 4.11
C PRO A 123 13.11 7.46 3.52
N ALA A 124 13.57 8.54 2.91
CA ALA A 124 14.89 8.62 2.31
C ALA A 124 15.98 8.33 3.36
N GLY A 125 16.87 7.37 3.07
CA GLY A 125 17.88 6.91 4.01
C GLY A 125 17.33 6.10 5.19
N GLY A 126 16.04 5.78 5.18
CA GLY A 126 15.37 5.04 6.23
C GLY A 126 15.76 3.58 6.28
N ARG A 127 15.61 2.99 7.46
CA ARG A 127 15.84 1.57 7.71
C ARG A 127 14.53 0.81 7.56
N LEU A 128 14.56 -0.17 6.66
CA LEU A 128 13.46 -1.09 6.41
C LEU A 128 13.68 -2.38 7.19
#